data_e3dc41248d6f17450641907ee9f8b54c
#
_entry.id   e3dc41248d6f17450641907ee9f8b54c
#
_cell.length_a   1.000
_cell.length_b   1.000
_cell.length_c   1.000
_cell.angle_alpha   90.00
_cell.angle_beta   90.00
_cell.angle_gamma   90.00
#
_symmetry.space_group_name_H-M   'P 1'
#
loop_
_entity.id
_entity.type
_entity.pdbx_description
1 polymer ?
#
loop_
_entity_poly.entity_id
_entity_poly.type
_entity_poly.pdbx_seq_one_letter_code
_entity_poly.pdbx_strand_id
1 'polypeptide(L)'
;MNLHEYQGKSILKGFGVTIPYGIVALSPEAAVDAAKAIQKKTGSDVWAVKAQIHAGGRGKGGGVKIAKSLDEVREYADNIIGMMLVTPQTKKEGKLVRKILVEQNIYYPGPEKVEEYYMSILLNRDKGQNMVMYSPRGGMNIEQVAEETPEEIFTELIDPKVGLTGFQARRIAFNFGLSGVAFKEMVRFVSALYKAYVGSDSSLFEINPVIKAADGKIFAADAKVSIDNNSLYRHKDIAEMRDLNEEDPTEVEAGKFDLNFVKLDGNVACMVNGAGLAMATMDMIKMSGGNPANFLDVGGTADAKRVEEAFRIILRDPAVEAILVNIFGGIVRCDRVAQGIVDAYHNIGNIDVPIIVRLQGTNAAEGKALIDESGLKVHSAILLEEAAELVNTVLQ
;
A
#
# COMPACT_ATOMS: atom_id res chain seq x y z
N MET A 1 -5.25 -0.96 -2.81
CA MET A 1 -5.82 -0.39 -1.56
C MET A 1 -5.34 -1.23 -0.38
N ASN A 2 -4.72 -0.61 0.61
CA ASN A 2 -4.32 -1.29 1.84
C ASN A 2 -5.49 -1.32 2.82
N LEU A 3 -5.52 -2.37 3.66
CA LEU A 3 -6.53 -2.53 4.70
C LEU A 3 -5.89 -2.51 6.09
N HIS A 4 -6.66 -2.07 7.09
CA HIS A 4 -6.29 -2.32 8.48
C HIS A 4 -6.30 -3.82 8.80
N GLU A 5 -5.52 -4.23 9.79
CA GLU A 5 -5.46 -5.64 10.23
C GLU A 5 -6.85 -6.24 10.51
N TYR A 6 -7.71 -5.52 11.25
CA TYR A 6 -9.05 -6.02 11.57
C TYR A 6 -9.95 -6.22 10.33
N GLN A 7 -9.79 -5.37 9.31
CA GLN A 7 -10.52 -5.48 8.03
C GLN A 7 -10.02 -6.69 7.24
N GLY A 8 -8.70 -6.83 7.10
CA GLY A 8 -8.07 -8.01 6.48
C GLY A 8 -8.49 -9.30 7.18
N LYS A 9 -8.48 -9.33 8.51
CA LYS A 9 -8.96 -10.48 9.30
C LYS A 9 -10.46 -10.76 9.08
N SER A 10 -11.28 -9.75 8.88
CA SER A 10 -12.70 -9.95 8.55
C SER A 10 -12.89 -10.68 7.22
N ILE A 11 -12.11 -10.31 6.20
CA ILE A 11 -12.09 -11.01 4.91
C ILE A 11 -11.62 -12.45 5.10
N LEU A 12 -10.49 -12.66 5.78
CA LEU A 12 -9.94 -13.98 6.06
C LEU A 12 -10.97 -14.90 6.73
N LYS A 13 -11.67 -14.38 7.74
CA LYS A 13 -12.73 -15.10 8.45
C LYS A 13 -13.88 -15.48 7.53
N GLY A 14 -14.29 -14.62 6.60
CA GLY A 14 -15.34 -14.88 5.63
C GLY A 14 -15.04 -16.08 4.73
N PHE A 15 -13.76 -16.37 4.48
CA PHE A 15 -13.29 -17.51 3.72
C PHE A 15 -12.90 -18.72 4.58
N GLY A 16 -13.13 -18.68 5.90
CA GLY A 16 -12.88 -19.80 6.81
C GLY A 16 -11.46 -19.89 7.36
N VAL A 17 -10.64 -18.84 7.22
CA VAL A 17 -9.34 -18.75 7.91
C VAL A 17 -9.58 -18.48 9.39
N THR A 18 -8.93 -19.26 10.25
CA THR A 18 -9.02 -19.09 11.70
C THR A 18 -8.25 -17.85 12.13
N ILE A 19 -8.95 -16.94 12.80
CA ILE A 19 -8.39 -15.70 13.36
C ILE A 19 -8.67 -15.60 14.86
N PRO A 20 -7.88 -14.86 15.65
CA PRO A 20 -8.26 -14.51 17.03
C PRO A 20 -9.58 -13.73 17.04
N TYR A 21 -10.43 -13.97 18.04
CA TYR A 21 -11.60 -13.12 18.21
C TYR A 21 -11.19 -11.76 18.73
N GLY A 22 -11.57 -10.70 18.02
CA GLY A 22 -11.18 -9.33 18.31
C GLY A 22 -12.30 -8.33 18.06
N ILE A 23 -12.20 -7.18 18.73
CA ILE A 23 -13.14 -6.06 18.63
C ILE A 23 -12.33 -4.75 18.53
N VAL A 24 -12.71 -3.90 17.57
CA VAL A 24 -12.12 -2.57 17.39
C VAL A 24 -12.64 -1.61 18.45
N ALA A 25 -11.76 -0.79 19.00
CA ALA A 25 -12.10 0.26 19.95
C ALA A 25 -11.51 1.61 19.53
N LEU A 26 -12.29 2.67 19.77
CA LEU A 26 -11.94 4.05 19.43
C LEU A 26 -11.63 4.91 20.68
N SER A 27 -11.82 4.34 21.87
CA SER A 27 -11.51 4.97 23.16
C SER A 27 -11.04 3.93 24.17
N PRO A 28 -10.39 4.34 25.28
CA PRO A 28 -10.00 3.44 26.37
C PRO A 28 -11.21 2.71 27.00
N GLU A 29 -12.36 3.37 27.13
CA GLU A 29 -13.58 2.79 27.67
C GLU A 29 -14.11 1.69 26.75
N ALA A 30 -14.18 1.96 25.44
CA ALA A 30 -14.59 0.98 24.43
C ALA A 30 -13.63 -0.21 24.41
N ALA A 31 -12.33 -0.02 24.66
CA ALA A 31 -11.35 -1.11 24.75
C ALA A 31 -11.62 -2.03 25.95
N VAL A 32 -11.95 -1.47 27.11
CA VAL A 32 -12.34 -2.26 28.30
C VAL A 32 -13.61 -3.05 28.04
N ASP A 33 -14.62 -2.45 27.41
CA ASP A 33 -15.86 -3.15 27.07
C ASP A 33 -15.63 -4.26 26.03
N ALA A 34 -14.75 -4.01 25.05
CA ALA A 34 -14.29 -5.03 24.10
C ALA A 34 -13.61 -6.20 24.83
N ALA A 35 -12.70 -5.92 25.77
CA ALA A 35 -12.01 -6.96 26.55
C ALA A 35 -12.98 -7.83 27.36
N LYS A 36 -13.97 -7.22 28.01
CA LYS A 36 -15.05 -7.94 28.75
C LYS A 36 -15.87 -8.83 27.80
N ALA A 37 -16.23 -8.32 26.63
CA ALA A 37 -16.98 -9.06 25.62
C ALA A 37 -16.17 -10.27 25.09
N ILE A 38 -14.87 -10.06 24.86
CA ILE A 38 -13.94 -11.13 24.44
C ILE A 38 -13.84 -12.19 25.55
N GLN A 39 -13.64 -11.78 26.81
CA GLN A 39 -13.58 -12.70 27.95
C GLN A 39 -14.85 -13.56 28.05
N LYS A 40 -16.01 -12.93 27.97
CA LYS A 40 -17.31 -13.63 28.01
C LYS A 40 -17.45 -14.66 26.89
N LYS A 41 -16.91 -14.37 25.70
CA LYS A 41 -17.09 -15.21 24.50
C LYS A 41 -16.05 -16.33 24.42
N THR A 42 -14.82 -16.07 24.83
CA THR A 42 -13.66 -16.96 24.60
C THR A 42 -13.10 -17.56 25.85
N GLY A 43 -13.43 -17.02 27.03
CA GLY A 43 -12.80 -17.37 28.30
C GLY A 43 -11.39 -16.77 28.51
N SER A 44 -10.87 -15.98 27.55
CA SER A 44 -9.55 -15.36 27.64
C SER A 44 -9.57 -14.22 28.67
N ASP A 45 -8.64 -14.25 29.60
CA ASP A 45 -8.35 -13.22 30.62
C ASP A 45 -7.06 -12.43 30.32
N VAL A 46 -6.50 -12.66 29.13
CA VAL A 46 -5.35 -11.95 28.59
C VAL A 46 -5.69 -11.46 27.20
N TRP A 47 -5.32 -10.22 26.88
CA TRP A 47 -5.68 -9.58 25.62
C TRP A 47 -4.46 -8.96 24.94
N ALA A 48 -4.46 -8.95 23.62
CA ALA A 48 -3.55 -8.14 22.82
C ALA A 48 -4.25 -6.82 22.45
N VAL A 49 -3.63 -5.68 22.78
CA VAL A 49 -4.06 -4.34 22.39
C VAL A 49 -3.15 -3.87 21.27
N LYS A 50 -3.71 -3.67 20.07
CA LYS A 50 -2.94 -3.46 18.84
C LYS A 50 -3.35 -2.18 18.12
N ALA A 51 -2.42 -1.26 17.89
CA ALA A 51 -2.62 -0.09 17.03
C ALA A 51 -3.08 -0.51 15.63
N GLN A 52 -4.00 0.22 15.04
CA GLN A 52 -4.47 0.00 13.68
C GLN A 52 -4.01 1.15 12.78
N ILE A 53 -2.91 0.90 12.05
CA ILE A 53 -2.35 1.78 11.01
C ILE A 53 -1.95 0.94 9.80
N HIS A 54 -1.84 1.54 8.62
CA HIS A 54 -1.34 0.88 7.40
C HIS A 54 0.20 0.83 7.40
N ALA A 55 0.78 0.15 8.41
CA ALA A 55 2.21 -0.14 8.47
C ALA A 55 2.47 -1.42 9.27
N GLY A 56 3.47 -2.18 8.84
CA GLY A 56 4.00 -3.32 9.58
C GLY A 56 4.98 -2.89 10.68
N GLY A 57 5.43 -3.87 11.50
CA GLY A 57 6.42 -3.61 12.55
C GLY A 57 5.87 -2.82 13.76
N ARG A 58 4.56 -2.75 13.93
CA ARG A 58 3.87 -2.01 15.02
C ARG A 58 4.36 -2.40 16.40
N GLY A 59 4.67 -3.69 16.63
CA GLY A 59 5.21 -4.18 17.89
C GLY A 59 6.54 -3.53 18.25
N LYS A 60 7.46 -3.36 17.27
CA LYS A 60 8.76 -2.70 17.47
C LYS A 60 8.61 -1.21 17.83
N GLY A 61 7.57 -0.57 17.33
CA GLY A 61 7.23 0.83 17.65
C GLY A 61 6.42 1.01 18.94
N GLY A 62 6.11 -0.06 19.68
CA GLY A 62 5.31 0.01 20.91
C GLY A 62 3.79 0.00 20.69
N GLY A 63 3.33 -0.17 19.44
CA GLY A 63 1.90 -0.20 19.08
C GLY A 63 1.19 -1.55 19.35
N VAL A 64 1.85 -2.53 19.97
CA VAL A 64 1.25 -3.80 20.37
C VAL A 64 1.65 -4.10 21.82
N LYS A 65 0.66 -4.32 22.68
CA LYS A 65 0.83 -4.63 24.10
C LYS A 65 -0.04 -5.80 24.50
N ILE A 66 0.45 -6.59 25.45
CA ILE A 66 -0.30 -7.71 26.06
C ILE A 66 -0.78 -7.29 27.43
N ALA A 67 -2.09 -7.21 27.61
CA ALA A 67 -2.76 -6.83 28.86
C ALA A 67 -3.24 -8.07 29.59
N LYS A 68 -3.00 -8.10 30.91
CA LYS A 68 -3.37 -9.19 31.83
C LYS A 68 -4.47 -8.78 32.80
N SER A 69 -4.94 -7.53 32.70
CA SER A 69 -6.05 -6.99 33.49
C SER A 69 -6.82 -5.98 32.65
N LEU A 70 -8.07 -5.66 33.06
CA LEU A 70 -8.86 -4.62 32.42
C LEU A 70 -8.28 -3.21 32.62
N ASP A 71 -7.55 -3.01 33.72
CA ASP A 71 -6.85 -1.74 33.97
C ASP A 71 -5.68 -1.56 33.01
N GLU A 72 -4.89 -2.62 32.74
CA GLU A 72 -3.85 -2.61 31.71
C GLU A 72 -4.42 -2.40 30.29
N VAL A 73 -5.60 -2.97 30.00
CA VAL A 73 -6.27 -2.72 28.71
C VAL A 73 -6.60 -1.23 28.57
N ARG A 74 -7.14 -0.59 29.62
CA ARG A 74 -7.43 0.86 29.62
C ARG A 74 -6.16 1.67 29.46
N GLU A 75 -5.13 1.40 30.25
CA GLU A 75 -3.85 2.10 30.22
C GLU A 75 -3.20 2.03 28.83
N TYR A 76 -3.12 0.81 28.25
CA TYR A 76 -2.51 0.62 26.93
C TYR A 76 -3.34 1.27 25.80
N ALA A 77 -4.67 1.24 25.93
CA ALA A 77 -5.53 1.94 24.98
C ALA A 77 -5.31 3.45 25.04
N ASP A 78 -5.21 4.04 26.24
CA ASP A 78 -4.96 5.45 26.43
C ASP A 78 -3.59 5.88 25.87
N ASN A 79 -2.56 5.06 26.10
CA ASN A 79 -1.22 5.33 25.59
C ASN A 79 -1.07 5.16 24.08
N ILE A 80 -1.87 4.27 23.45
CA ILE A 80 -1.74 3.94 22.04
C ILE A 80 -2.64 4.82 21.15
N ILE A 81 -3.87 5.09 21.59
CA ILE A 81 -4.78 5.96 20.82
C ILE A 81 -4.26 7.40 20.87
N GLY A 82 -4.09 8.01 19.70
CA GLY A 82 -3.56 9.38 19.58
C GLY A 82 -2.04 9.47 19.48
N MET A 83 -1.30 8.37 19.69
CA MET A 83 0.16 8.39 19.51
C MET A 83 0.56 8.50 18.03
N MET A 84 1.69 9.13 17.76
CA MET A 84 2.38 9.05 16.47
C MET A 84 3.28 7.81 16.47
N LEU A 85 2.80 6.73 15.85
CA LEU A 85 3.51 5.46 15.85
C LEU A 85 4.56 5.41 14.74
N VAL A 86 5.83 5.37 15.14
CA VAL A 86 6.96 5.18 14.25
C VAL A 86 7.32 3.71 14.18
N THR A 87 7.41 3.16 12.98
CA THR A 87 7.79 1.77 12.71
C THR A 87 8.87 1.72 11.63
N PRO A 88 9.53 0.58 11.40
CA PRO A 88 10.47 0.45 10.28
C PRO A 88 9.86 0.72 8.89
N GLN A 89 8.53 0.68 8.78
CA GLN A 89 7.80 0.91 7.51
C GLN A 89 7.14 2.29 7.42
N THR A 90 7.22 3.12 8.46
CA THR A 90 6.75 4.52 8.42
C THR A 90 7.93 5.46 8.19
N LYS A 91 7.64 6.69 7.69
CA LYS A 91 8.61 7.79 7.73
C LYS A 91 8.90 8.16 9.21
N LYS A 92 9.89 9.04 9.45
CA LYS A 92 10.28 9.48 10.81
C LYS A 92 9.14 10.19 11.56
N GLU A 93 8.21 10.79 10.83
CA GLU A 93 7.01 11.45 11.36
C GLU A 93 6.02 10.47 11.98
N GLY A 94 6.10 9.19 11.61
CA GLY A 94 5.17 8.16 12.06
C GLY A 94 3.77 8.26 11.44
N LYS A 95 2.83 7.49 11.97
CA LYS A 95 1.40 7.54 11.64
C LYS A 95 0.56 7.69 12.90
N LEU A 96 -0.46 8.55 12.83
CA LEU A 96 -1.39 8.79 13.94
C LEU A 96 -2.29 7.58 14.16
N VAL A 97 -2.25 6.99 15.35
CA VAL A 97 -3.13 5.89 15.73
C VAL A 97 -4.51 6.42 16.13
N ARG A 98 -5.53 6.15 15.32
CA ARG A 98 -6.92 6.60 15.56
C ARG A 98 -7.79 5.53 16.18
N LYS A 99 -7.39 4.28 16.11
CA LYS A 99 -8.16 3.11 16.58
C LYS A 99 -7.22 1.97 16.97
N ILE A 100 -7.71 1.11 17.83
CA ILE A 100 -7.02 -0.10 18.26
C ILE A 100 -7.89 -1.33 18.04
N LEU A 101 -7.25 -2.48 17.92
CA LEU A 101 -7.89 -3.79 17.94
C LEU A 101 -7.55 -4.47 19.26
N VAL A 102 -8.57 -4.83 20.04
CA VAL A 102 -8.42 -5.69 21.22
C VAL A 102 -8.73 -7.12 20.80
N GLU A 103 -7.82 -8.05 21.04
CA GLU A 103 -7.97 -9.46 20.64
C GLU A 103 -7.72 -10.41 21.78
N GLN A 104 -8.34 -11.60 21.72
CA GLN A 104 -8.03 -12.70 22.64
C GLN A 104 -6.57 -13.12 22.51
N ASN A 105 -5.96 -13.50 23.63
CA ASN A 105 -4.66 -14.14 23.61
C ASN A 105 -4.74 -15.54 22.98
N ILE A 106 -3.82 -15.82 22.06
CA ILE A 106 -3.67 -17.13 21.40
C ILE A 106 -2.40 -17.87 21.83
N TYR A 107 -1.61 -17.27 22.71
CA TYR A 107 -0.45 -17.89 23.38
C TYR A 107 -0.87 -18.48 24.72
N TYR A 108 -1.78 -19.45 24.69
CA TYR A 108 -2.25 -20.13 25.88
C TYR A 108 -1.50 -21.44 26.12
N PRO A 109 -1.38 -21.89 27.40
CA PRO A 109 -0.73 -23.15 27.71
C PRO A 109 -1.53 -24.33 27.18
N GLY A 110 -0.85 -25.43 26.82
CA GLY A 110 -1.48 -26.63 26.30
C GLY A 110 -0.47 -27.76 26.10
N PRO A 111 -0.85 -28.85 25.41
CA PRO A 111 -0.01 -30.05 25.28
C PRO A 111 1.19 -29.84 24.35
N GLU A 112 1.11 -28.89 23.42
CA GLU A 112 2.17 -28.63 22.45
C GLU A 112 2.79 -27.25 22.66
N LYS A 113 4.02 -27.05 22.16
CA LYS A 113 4.67 -25.74 22.12
C LYS A 113 3.96 -24.86 21.10
N VAL A 114 3.74 -23.59 21.47
CA VAL A 114 3.32 -22.54 20.53
C VAL A 114 4.47 -22.21 19.59
N GLU A 115 4.20 -22.16 18.30
CA GLU A 115 5.18 -21.88 17.27
C GLU A 115 4.68 -20.78 16.33
N GLU A 116 5.61 -19.98 15.83
CA GLU A 116 5.37 -18.86 14.94
C GLU A 116 5.92 -19.14 13.56
N TYR A 117 5.12 -18.92 12.53
CA TYR A 117 5.50 -19.08 11.13
C TYR A 117 5.23 -17.81 10.35
N TYR A 118 5.93 -17.66 9.25
CA TYR A 118 5.64 -16.65 8.22
C TYR A 118 4.88 -17.28 7.06
N MET A 119 3.90 -16.56 6.53
CA MET A 119 3.22 -16.96 5.28
C MET A 119 2.73 -15.74 4.53
N SER A 120 2.99 -15.69 3.23
CA SER A 120 2.42 -14.68 2.33
C SER A 120 1.92 -15.31 1.04
N ILE A 121 0.96 -14.63 0.41
CA ILE A 121 0.51 -14.93 -0.95
C ILE A 121 0.62 -13.64 -1.76
N LEU A 122 1.32 -13.72 -2.88
CA LEU A 122 1.59 -12.60 -3.76
C LEU A 122 1.79 -13.08 -5.21
N LEU A 123 1.82 -12.14 -6.14
CA LEU A 123 2.13 -12.41 -7.53
C LEU A 123 3.66 -12.50 -7.73
N ASN A 124 4.15 -13.63 -8.23
CA ASN A 124 5.49 -13.72 -8.81
C ASN A 124 5.44 -13.15 -10.23
N ARG A 125 5.99 -11.95 -10.42
CA ARG A 125 5.92 -11.21 -11.70
C ARG A 125 6.73 -11.87 -12.81
N ASP A 126 7.86 -12.48 -12.48
CA ASP A 126 8.74 -13.15 -13.48
C ASP A 126 8.06 -14.38 -14.08
N LYS A 127 7.26 -15.08 -13.28
CA LYS A 127 6.55 -16.29 -13.71
C LYS A 127 5.10 -16.01 -14.15
N GLY A 128 4.56 -14.81 -13.85
CA GLY A 128 3.16 -14.49 -14.10
C GLY A 128 2.19 -15.38 -13.31
N GLN A 129 2.59 -15.86 -12.13
CA GLN A 129 1.84 -16.82 -11.32
C GLN A 129 1.75 -16.35 -9.87
N ASN A 130 0.64 -16.66 -9.21
CA ASN A 130 0.56 -16.49 -7.77
C ASN A 130 1.53 -17.44 -7.06
N MET A 131 2.03 -17.02 -5.92
CA MET A 131 3.01 -17.76 -5.14
C MET A 131 2.63 -17.72 -3.66
N VAL A 132 2.70 -18.86 -2.98
CA VAL A 132 2.75 -18.90 -1.52
C VAL A 132 4.22 -18.89 -1.13
N MET A 133 4.65 -17.91 -0.36
CA MET A 133 5.95 -17.86 0.29
C MET A 133 5.76 -18.12 1.78
N TYR A 134 6.59 -18.96 2.38
CA TYR A 134 6.45 -19.34 3.78
C TYR A 134 7.80 -19.71 4.41
N SER A 135 7.90 -19.52 5.73
CA SER A 135 9.11 -19.81 6.50
C SER A 135 8.74 -20.25 7.92
N PRO A 136 9.51 -21.17 8.54
CA PRO A 136 9.39 -21.50 9.96
C PRO A 136 9.83 -20.34 10.88
N ARG A 137 10.38 -19.25 10.33
CA ARG A 137 10.77 -18.03 11.05
C ARG A 137 9.66 -17.01 11.04
N GLY A 138 8.66 -17.17 11.89
CA GLY A 138 7.60 -16.19 12.09
C GLY A 138 7.96 -15.11 13.12
N GLY A 139 7.18 -14.02 13.14
CA GLY A 139 7.38 -12.89 14.06
C GLY A 139 8.61 -12.02 13.77
N MET A 140 9.36 -12.34 12.72
CA MET A 140 10.58 -11.65 12.30
C MET A 140 10.36 -10.91 10.99
N ASN A 141 11.32 -10.03 10.64
CA ASN A 141 11.34 -9.40 9.32
C ASN A 141 11.79 -10.44 8.27
N ILE A 142 10.95 -10.69 7.27
CA ILE A 142 11.24 -11.72 6.25
C ILE A 142 12.43 -11.35 5.37
N GLU A 143 12.69 -10.06 5.16
CA GLU A 143 13.87 -9.60 4.43
C GLU A 143 15.16 -9.99 5.16
N GLN A 144 15.17 -9.89 6.49
CA GLN A 144 16.30 -10.34 7.30
C GLN A 144 16.47 -11.87 7.21
N VAL A 145 15.38 -12.64 7.23
CA VAL A 145 15.45 -14.10 7.03
C VAL A 145 16.00 -14.42 5.64
N ALA A 146 15.64 -13.65 4.61
CA ALA A 146 16.15 -13.84 3.24
C ALA A 146 17.65 -13.57 3.11
N GLU A 147 18.20 -12.67 3.92
CA GLU A 147 19.62 -12.35 3.96
C GLU A 147 20.42 -13.37 4.79
N GLU A 148 19.91 -13.75 5.98
CA GLU A 148 20.64 -14.57 6.94
C GLU A 148 20.48 -16.09 6.71
N THR A 149 19.28 -16.53 6.36
CA THR A 149 18.90 -17.96 6.22
C THR A 149 17.96 -18.20 5.02
N PRO A 150 18.37 -17.88 3.78
CA PRO A 150 17.52 -17.99 2.60
C PRO A 150 16.98 -19.41 2.36
N GLU A 151 17.67 -20.45 2.85
CA GLU A 151 17.24 -21.85 2.76
C GLU A 151 15.99 -22.16 3.63
N GLU A 152 15.64 -21.31 4.57
CA GLU A 152 14.43 -21.44 5.37
C GLU A 152 13.21 -20.74 4.73
N ILE A 153 13.38 -20.14 3.55
CA ILE A 153 12.28 -19.57 2.77
C ILE A 153 11.87 -20.53 1.68
N PHE A 154 10.64 -21.00 1.77
CA PHE A 154 10.04 -21.91 0.81
C PHE A 154 9.03 -21.17 -0.07
N THR A 155 8.87 -21.64 -1.29
CA THR A 155 7.89 -21.08 -2.25
C THR A 155 7.12 -22.17 -2.95
N GLU A 156 5.81 -21.92 -3.17
CA GLU A 156 4.93 -22.73 -3.99
C GLU A 156 4.34 -21.87 -5.10
N LEU A 157 4.75 -22.10 -6.33
CA LEU A 157 4.13 -21.48 -7.50
C LEU A 157 2.79 -22.15 -7.78
N ILE A 158 1.77 -21.35 -8.06
CA ILE A 158 0.42 -21.83 -8.26
C ILE A 158 0.00 -21.58 -9.70
N ASP A 159 -0.29 -22.65 -10.43
CA ASP A 159 -0.84 -22.54 -11.78
C ASP A 159 -2.22 -21.88 -11.73
N PRO A 160 -2.43 -20.75 -12.45
CA PRO A 160 -3.68 -20.00 -12.40
C PRO A 160 -4.90 -20.79 -12.93
N LYS A 161 -4.68 -21.82 -13.74
CA LYS A 161 -5.76 -22.67 -14.27
C LYS A 161 -6.20 -23.74 -13.27
N VAL A 162 -5.29 -24.16 -12.39
CA VAL A 162 -5.53 -25.27 -11.43
C VAL A 162 -5.83 -24.71 -10.04
N GLY A 163 -5.20 -23.60 -9.66
CA GLY A 163 -5.23 -23.07 -8.30
C GLY A 163 -4.34 -23.86 -7.35
N LEU A 164 -4.41 -23.53 -6.06
CA LEU A 164 -3.66 -24.25 -5.03
C LEU A 164 -4.17 -25.69 -4.88
N THR A 165 -3.29 -26.65 -5.11
CA THR A 165 -3.61 -28.06 -5.02
C THR A 165 -3.51 -28.58 -3.58
N GLY A 166 -4.28 -29.61 -3.26
CA GLY A 166 -4.17 -30.28 -1.95
C GLY A 166 -2.79 -30.89 -1.70
N PHE A 167 -2.02 -31.22 -2.75
CA PHE A 167 -0.63 -31.67 -2.63
C PHE A 167 0.27 -30.53 -2.11
N GLN A 168 0.17 -29.33 -2.69
CA GLN A 168 0.95 -28.17 -2.29
C GLN A 168 0.63 -27.78 -0.84
N ALA A 169 -0.66 -27.72 -0.47
CA ALA A 169 -1.05 -27.42 0.91
C ALA A 169 -0.48 -28.43 1.92
N ARG A 170 -0.44 -29.72 1.58
CA ARG A 170 0.18 -30.74 2.44
C ARG A 170 1.71 -30.60 2.47
N ARG A 171 2.35 -30.25 1.36
CA ARG A 171 3.80 -29.99 1.32
C ARG A 171 4.19 -28.82 2.22
N ILE A 172 3.42 -27.73 2.22
CA ILE A 172 3.61 -26.61 3.14
C ILE A 172 3.55 -27.07 4.60
N ALA A 173 2.49 -27.81 4.96
CA ALA A 173 2.34 -28.34 6.32
C ALA A 173 3.48 -29.31 6.71
N PHE A 174 3.96 -30.10 5.76
CA PHE A 174 5.08 -31.01 5.95
C PHE A 174 6.40 -30.26 6.15
N ASN A 175 6.68 -29.22 5.35
CA ASN A 175 7.89 -28.41 5.46
C ASN A 175 7.96 -27.63 6.78
N PHE A 176 6.82 -27.34 7.40
CA PHE A 176 6.76 -26.81 8.77
C PHE A 176 6.98 -27.89 9.84
N GLY A 177 7.19 -29.15 9.46
CA GLY A 177 7.39 -30.25 10.41
C GLY A 177 6.11 -30.64 11.19
N LEU A 178 4.95 -30.23 10.71
CA LEU A 178 3.66 -30.43 11.41
C LEU A 178 3.16 -31.86 11.29
N SER A 179 2.47 -32.32 12.33
CA SER A 179 1.82 -33.62 12.40
C SER A 179 0.44 -33.53 13.07
N GLY A 180 -0.31 -34.61 13.08
CA GLY A 180 -1.56 -34.72 13.84
C GLY A 180 -2.63 -33.67 13.49
N VAL A 181 -3.10 -32.96 14.50
CA VAL A 181 -4.11 -31.91 14.38
C VAL A 181 -3.54 -30.70 13.63
N ALA A 182 -2.36 -30.23 14.02
CA ALA A 182 -1.72 -29.04 13.44
C ALA A 182 -1.47 -29.19 11.94
N PHE A 183 -1.10 -30.40 11.47
CA PHE A 183 -0.95 -30.67 10.04
C PHE A 183 -2.30 -30.47 9.28
N LYS A 184 -3.39 -31.04 9.79
CA LYS A 184 -4.71 -30.92 9.16
C LYS A 184 -5.20 -29.48 9.17
N GLU A 185 -5.01 -28.77 10.27
CA GLU A 185 -5.41 -27.37 10.41
C GLU A 185 -4.57 -26.46 9.49
N MET A 186 -3.27 -26.70 9.31
CA MET A 186 -2.44 -25.95 8.37
C MET A 186 -2.88 -26.17 6.92
N VAL A 187 -3.20 -27.40 6.53
CA VAL A 187 -3.74 -27.69 5.18
C VAL A 187 -5.04 -26.93 4.91
N ARG A 188 -5.95 -26.89 5.90
CA ARG A 188 -7.19 -26.12 5.81
C ARG A 188 -6.92 -24.62 5.74
N PHE A 189 -6.03 -24.14 6.61
CA PHE A 189 -5.64 -22.73 6.71
C PHE A 189 -5.09 -22.21 5.38
N VAL A 190 -4.08 -22.87 4.81
CA VAL A 190 -3.48 -22.47 3.52
C VAL A 190 -4.50 -22.49 2.39
N SER A 191 -5.34 -23.52 2.35
CA SER A 191 -6.38 -23.64 1.32
C SER A 191 -7.43 -22.53 1.43
N ALA A 192 -7.82 -22.16 2.66
CA ALA A 192 -8.74 -21.05 2.91
C ALA A 192 -8.10 -19.69 2.61
N LEU A 193 -6.82 -19.51 2.98
CA LEU A 193 -6.04 -18.31 2.72
C LEU A 193 -5.92 -18.02 1.22
N TYR A 194 -5.63 -19.06 0.41
CA TYR A 194 -5.56 -18.91 -1.05
C TYR A 194 -6.92 -18.57 -1.66
N LYS A 195 -8.01 -19.20 -1.17
CA LYS A 195 -9.36 -18.85 -1.60
C LYS A 195 -9.72 -17.40 -1.27
N ALA A 196 -9.31 -16.91 -0.10
CA ALA A 196 -9.50 -15.52 0.31
C ALA A 196 -8.73 -14.58 -0.61
N TYR A 197 -7.47 -14.89 -0.91
CA TYR A 197 -6.60 -14.09 -1.79
C TYR A 197 -7.21 -13.91 -3.18
N VAL A 198 -7.62 -15.00 -3.81
CA VAL A 198 -8.24 -14.96 -5.15
C VAL A 198 -9.64 -14.35 -5.10
N GLY A 199 -10.46 -14.74 -4.09
CA GLY A 199 -11.86 -14.32 -4.01
C GLY A 199 -12.06 -12.84 -3.65
N SER A 200 -11.04 -12.18 -3.10
CA SER A 200 -11.03 -10.74 -2.80
C SER A 200 -10.20 -9.92 -3.79
N ASP A 201 -9.67 -10.53 -4.85
CA ASP A 201 -8.73 -9.89 -5.78
C ASP A 201 -7.58 -9.16 -5.08
N SER A 202 -6.99 -9.83 -4.11
CA SER A 202 -5.88 -9.26 -3.36
C SER A 202 -4.58 -9.33 -4.15
N SER A 203 -3.75 -8.32 -4.00
CA SER A 203 -2.38 -8.29 -4.54
C SER A 203 -1.35 -8.79 -3.54
N LEU A 204 -1.69 -8.77 -2.25
CA LEU A 204 -0.86 -9.27 -1.16
C LEU A 204 -1.72 -9.74 0.00
N PHE A 205 -1.46 -10.95 0.48
CA PHE A 205 -1.74 -11.37 1.86
C PHE A 205 -0.42 -11.72 2.52
N GLU A 206 -0.14 -11.10 3.66
CA GLU A 206 1.00 -11.42 4.51
C GLU A 206 0.50 -11.65 5.93
N ILE A 207 0.78 -12.84 6.44
CA ILE A 207 0.43 -13.27 7.79
C ILE A 207 1.73 -13.48 8.55
N ASN A 208 2.03 -12.58 9.46
CA ASN A 208 3.27 -12.62 10.22
C ASN A 208 3.07 -12.14 11.67
N PRO A 209 2.90 -13.07 12.63
CA PRO A 209 3.04 -14.51 12.46
C PRO A 209 1.72 -15.25 12.13
N VAL A 210 1.86 -16.43 11.51
CA VAL A 210 0.91 -17.52 11.62
C VAL A 210 1.25 -18.28 12.89
N ILE A 211 0.29 -18.48 13.80
CA ILE A 211 0.51 -19.16 15.09
C ILE A 211 -0.05 -20.56 15.07
N LYS A 212 0.80 -21.53 15.39
CA LYS A 212 0.37 -22.84 15.87
C LYS A 212 0.17 -22.74 17.38
N ALA A 213 -1.07 -22.74 17.82
CA ALA A 213 -1.42 -22.73 19.23
C ALA A 213 -1.14 -24.10 19.89
N ALA A 214 -1.12 -24.12 21.23
CA ALA A 214 -0.78 -25.31 21.99
C ALA A 214 -1.77 -26.48 21.86
N ASP A 215 -2.97 -26.26 21.30
CA ASP A 215 -3.96 -27.30 20.98
C ASP A 215 -3.90 -27.75 19.50
N GLY A 216 -2.88 -27.29 18.76
CA GLY A 216 -2.70 -27.61 17.36
C GLY A 216 -3.54 -26.76 16.37
N LYS A 217 -4.31 -25.79 16.84
CA LYS A 217 -5.02 -24.85 15.97
C LYS A 217 -4.03 -23.89 15.31
N ILE A 218 -4.35 -23.49 14.08
CA ILE A 218 -3.55 -22.53 13.32
C ILE A 218 -4.32 -21.22 13.19
N PHE A 219 -3.69 -20.11 13.60
CA PHE A 219 -4.30 -18.77 13.60
C PHE A 219 -3.51 -17.79 12.74
N ALA A 220 -4.23 -16.91 12.04
CA ALA A 220 -3.65 -15.67 11.52
C ALA A 220 -3.59 -14.63 12.65
N ALA A 221 -2.44 -14.49 13.30
CA ALA A 221 -2.26 -13.59 14.45
C ALA A 221 -2.16 -12.13 14.03
N ASP A 222 -1.60 -11.86 12.87
CA ASP A 222 -1.60 -10.56 12.19
C ASP A 222 -2.05 -10.76 10.74
N ALA A 223 -2.42 -9.69 10.06
CA ALA A 223 -2.78 -9.73 8.65
C ALA A 223 -2.49 -8.39 7.99
N LYS A 224 -1.60 -8.38 7.01
CA LYS A 224 -1.38 -7.28 6.08
C LYS A 224 -1.99 -7.66 4.75
N VAL A 225 -2.98 -6.89 4.33
CA VAL A 225 -3.78 -7.17 3.14
C VAL A 225 -3.78 -5.96 2.22
N SER A 226 -3.45 -6.20 0.96
CA SER A 226 -3.59 -5.21 -0.12
C SER A 226 -4.52 -5.77 -1.20
N ILE A 227 -5.51 -4.98 -1.58
CA ILE A 227 -6.49 -5.29 -2.62
C ILE A 227 -6.08 -4.60 -3.92
N ASP A 228 -6.29 -5.25 -5.06
CA ASP A 228 -6.10 -4.62 -6.36
C ASP A 228 -7.17 -3.51 -6.55
N ASN A 229 -6.72 -2.27 -6.69
CA ASN A 229 -7.62 -1.13 -6.91
C ASN A 229 -8.49 -1.31 -8.15
N ASN A 230 -7.97 -1.98 -9.19
CA ASN A 230 -8.69 -2.21 -10.44
C ASN A 230 -9.87 -3.18 -10.29
N SER A 231 -9.95 -3.91 -9.19
CA SER A 231 -11.04 -4.86 -8.90
C SER A 231 -12.14 -4.30 -8.00
N LEU A 232 -11.94 -3.14 -7.37
CA LEU A 232 -12.86 -2.57 -6.37
C LEU A 232 -14.27 -2.32 -6.90
N TYR A 233 -14.45 -2.14 -8.20
CA TYR A 233 -15.78 -1.97 -8.82
C TYR A 233 -16.70 -3.18 -8.59
N ARG A 234 -16.13 -4.37 -8.40
CA ARG A 234 -16.87 -5.62 -8.12
C ARG A 234 -16.87 -6.03 -6.65
N HIS A 235 -16.13 -5.35 -5.79
CA HIS A 235 -16.02 -5.55 -4.35
C HIS A 235 -16.42 -4.28 -3.59
N LYS A 236 -17.69 -3.89 -3.69
CA LYS A 236 -18.19 -2.64 -3.08
C LYS A 236 -18.05 -2.63 -1.56
N ASP A 237 -18.29 -3.76 -0.92
CA ASP A 237 -18.11 -3.96 0.51
C ASP A 237 -16.65 -3.77 0.95
N ILE A 238 -15.70 -4.23 0.15
CA ILE A 238 -14.27 -4.00 0.41
C ILE A 238 -13.90 -2.54 0.11
N ALA A 239 -14.43 -1.95 -0.95
CA ALA A 239 -14.18 -0.54 -1.29
C ALA A 239 -14.60 0.42 -0.15
N GLU A 240 -15.69 0.10 0.56
CA GLU A 240 -16.17 0.86 1.73
C GLU A 240 -15.23 0.77 2.95
N MET A 241 -14.31 -0.22 2.97
CA MET A 241 -13.30 -0.35 4.02
C MET A 241 -12.13 0.63 3.88
N ARG A 242 -12.07 1.41 2.79
CA ARG A 242 -10.98 2.36 2.53
C ARG A 242 -10.91 3.42 3.63
N ASP A 243 -9.72 3.60 4.21
CA ASP A 243 -9.46 4.64 5.20
C ASP A 243 -8.56 5.73 4.60
N LEU A 244 -9.19 6.82 4.16
CA LEU A 244 -8.50 7.95 3.53
C LEU A 244 -7.50 8.66 4.47
N ASN A 245 -7.64 8.49 5.80
CA ASN A 245 -6.69 9.06 6.75
C ASN A 245 -5.35 8.32 6.78
N GLU A 246 -5.28 7.15 6.19
CA GLU A 246 -4.07 6.34 6.09
C GLU A 246 -3.33 6.50 4.75
N GLU A 247 -3.95 7.18 3.79
CA GLU A 247 -3.40 7.46 2.46
C GLU A 247 -2.74 8.86 2.42
N ASP A 248 -1.90 9.10 1.42
CA ASP A 248 -1.37 10.44 1.19
C ASP A 248 -2.51 11.38 0.74
N PRO A 249 -2.71 12.53 1.42
CA PRO A 249 -3.81 13.44 1.09
C PRO A 249 -3.75 13.96 -0.36
N THR A 250 -2.55 14.09 -0.92
CA THR A 250 -2.34 14.54 -2.29
C THR A 250 -2.78 13.49 -3.29
N GLU A 251 -2.45 12.21 -3.02
CA GLU A 251 -2.88 11.08 -3.86
C GLU A 251 -4.41 10.89 -3.79
N VAL A 252 -4.99 11.06 -2.60
CA VAL A 252 -6.46 11.03 -2.41
C VAL A 252 -7.14 12.12 -3.23
N GLU A 253 -6.57 13.32 -3.24
CA GLU A 253 -7.13 14.44 -3.99
C GLU A 253 -6.99 14.22 -5.50
N ALA A 254 -5.83 13.79 -5.97
CA ALA A 254 -5.58 13.45 -7.37
C ALA A 254 -6.59 12.40 -7.90
N GLY A 255 -6.89 11.41 -7.07
CA GLY A 255 -7.87 10.38 -7.42
C GLY A 255 -9.29 10.90 -7.66
N LYS A 256 -9.69 12.07 -7.10
CA LYS A 256 -11.00 12.70 -7.36
C LYS A 256 -11.14 13.22 -8.79
N PHE A 257 -10.01 13.46 -9.46
CA PHE A 257 -9.93 13.98 -10.82
C PHE A 257 -9.47 12.92 -11.82
N ASP A 258 -9.48 11.64 -11.43
CA ASP A 258 -8.98 10.50 -12.21
C ASP A 258 -7.51 10.67 -12.65
N LEU A 259 -6.69 11.32 -11.83
CA LEU A 259 -5.26 11.46 -12.04
C LEU A 259 -4.53 10.30 -11.36
N ASN A 260 -3.63 9.65 -12.10
CA ASN A 260 -2.72 8.67 -11.54
C ASN A 260 -1.50 9.40 -10.96
N PHE A 261 -1.53 9.71 -9.68
CA PHE A 261 -0.51 10.46 -8.98
C PHE A 261 0.14 9.62 -7.87
N VAL A 262 1.46 9.68 -7.79
CA VAL A 262 2.24 9.14 -6.65
C VAL A 262 3.23 10.20 -6.23
N LYS A 263 3.20 10.58 -4.95
CA LYS A 263 4.15 11.53 -4.38
C LYS A 263 5.51 10.88 -4.17
N LEU A 264 6.59 11.58 -4.56
CA LEU A 264 7.98 11.21 -4.33
C LEU A 264 8.72 12.33 -3.58
N ASP A 265 9.96 12.07 -3.17
CA ASP A 265 10.75 13.02 -2.36
C ASP A 265 11.77 13.78 -3.23
N GLY A 266 11.34 14.35 -4.36
CA GLY A 266 12.20 15.10 -5.29
C GLY A 266 11.87 16.57 -5.40
N ASN A 267 12.56 17.26 -6.35
CA ASN A 267 12.43 18.69 -6.59
C ASN A 267 11.95 19.04 -8.02
N VAL A 268 11.85 18.06 -8.93
CA VAL A 268 11.34 18.29 -10.27
C VAL A 268 10.05 17.49 -10.45
N ALA A 269 8.95 18.20 -10.54
CA ALA A 269 7.66 17.55 -10.81
C ALA A 269 7.53 17.20 -12.28
N CYS A 270 6.79 16.12 -12.59
CA CYS A 270 6.47 15.76 -13.95
C CYS A 270 4.96 15.57 -14.18
N MET A 271 4.51 15.91 -15.39
CA MET A 271 3.16 15.66 -15.89
C MET A 271 3.28 15.05 -17.27
N VAL A 272 2.73 13.87 -17.47
CA VAL A 272 2.83 13.12 -18.72
C VAL A 272 1.51 12.46 -19.11
N ASN A 273 1.41 11.97 -20.34
CA ASN A 273 0.31 11.15 -20.81
C ASN A 273 0.77 9.71 -21.08
N GLY A 274 0.66 8.89 -20.06
CA GLY A 274 0.98 7.47 -20.10
C GLY A 274 2.08 7.05 -19.12
N ALA A 275 1.84 5.96 -18.41
CA ALA A 275 2.69 5.48 -17.32
C ALA A 275 4.13 5.15 -17.77
N GLY A 276 4.31 4.57 -18.97
CA GLY A 276 5.64 4.28 -19.52
C GLY A 276 6.44 5.54 -19.78
N LEU A 277 5.78 6.59 -20.33
CA LEU A 277 6.39 7.90 -20.54
C LEU A 277 6.73 8.58 -19.20
N ALA A 278 5.90 8.40 -18.17
CA ALA A 278 6.17 8.92 -16.83
C ALA A 278 7.45 8.34 -16.26
N MET A 279 7.62 7.03 -16.32
CA MET A 279 8.83 6.36 -15.84
C MET A 279 10.08 6.84 -16.58
N ALA A 280 10.03 6.88 -17.93
CA ALA A 280 11.14 7.39 -18.75
C ALA A 280 11.44 8.88 -18.45
N THR A 281 10.42 9.69 -18.20
CA THR A 281 10.58 11.11 -17.84
C THR A 281 11.25 11.26 -16.48
N MET A 282 10.88 10.44 -15.49
CA MET A 282 11.53 10.43 -14.18
C MET A 282 13.01 10.02 -14.27
N ASP A 283 13.33 9.02 -15.10
CA ASP A 283 14.73 8.63 -15.34
C ASP A 283 15.51 9.78 -15.99
N MET A 284 14.92 10.45 -16.98
CA MET A 284 15.55 11.63 -17.61
C MET A 284 15.78 12.76 -16.61
N ILE A 285 14.81 13.10 -15.77
CA ILE A 285 14.96 14.10 -14.71
C ILE A 285 16.17 13.73 -13.82
N LYS A 286 16.26 12.45 -13.44
CA LYS A 286 17.37 11.97 -12.61
C LYS A 286 18.73 12.11 -13.30
N MET A 287 18.82 11.78 -14.59
CA MET A 287 20.02 11.91 -15.39
C MET A 287 20.42 13.37 -15.63
N SER A 288 19.45 14.30 -15.60
CA SER A 288 19.68 15.75 -15.76
C SER A 288 20.04 16.47 -14.47
N GLY A 289 20.29 15.74 -13.37
CA GLY A 289 20.69 16.31 -12.07
C GLY A 289 19.55 16.67 -11.14
N GLY A 290 18.28 16.51 -11.56
CA GLY A 290 17.11 16.66 -10.70
C GLY A 290 16.73 15.37 -9.96
N ASN A 291 15.75 15.48 -9.09
CA ASN A 291 15.09 14.32 -8.48
C ASN A 291 13.58 14.39 -8.75
N PRO A 292 12.93 13.30 -9.23
CA PRO A 292 11.51 13.31 -9.48
C PRO A 292 10.70 13.56 -8.19
N ALA A 293 9.83 14.58 -8.21
CA ALA A 293 8.96 14.93 -7.09
C ALA A 293 7.65 14.11 -7.08
N ASN A 294 7.26 13.59 -8.23
CA ASN A 294 6.06 12.79 -8.38
C ASN A 294 6.11 11.91 -9.63
N PHE A 295 5.29 10.87 -9.63
CA PHE A 295 4.75 10.24 -10.84
C PHE A 295 3.39 10.87 -11.11
N LEU A 296 3.10 11.30 -12.33
CA LEU A 296 1.77 11.80 -12.72
C LEU A 296 1.47 11.48 -14.17
N ASP A 297 0.45 10.65 -14.37
CA ASP A 297 -0.13 10.35 -15.67
C ASP A 297 -1.53 10.96 -15.77
N VAL A 298 -1.69 11.94 -16.66
CA VAL A 298 -2.98 12.60 -16.93
C VAL A 298 -3.90 11.79 -17.85
N GLY A 299 -3.40 10.67 -18.37
CA GLY A 299 -4.14 9.77 -19.25
C GLY A 299 -4.26 10.24 -20.70
N GLY A 300 -4.80 9.35 -21.53
CA GLY A 300 -4.96 9.58 -22.97
C GLY A 300 -6.09 10.53 -23.38
N THR A 301 -6.91 10.99 -22.43
CA THR A 301 -8.06 11.89 -22.65
C THR A 301 -7.94 13.17 -21.83
N ALA A 302 -6.71 13.59 -21.51
CA ALA A 302 -6.46 14.80 -20.72
C ALA A 302 -7.18 16.02 -21.33
N ASP A 303 -8.10 16.58 -20.55
CA ASP A 303 -8.76 17.84 -20.84
C ASP A 303 -8.14 18.99 -20.02
N ALA A 304 -8.54 20.24 -20.34
CA ALA A 304 -8.02 21.43 -19.66
C ALA A 304 -8.20 21.38 -18.13
N LYS A 305 -9.33 20.83 -17.65
CA LYS A 305 -9.63 20.75 -16.23
C LYS A 305 -8.69 19.77 -15.50
N ARG A 306 -8.44 18.61 -16.09
CA ARG A 306 -7.46 17.64 -15.52
C ARG A 306 -6.05 18.22 -15.47
N VAL A 307 -5.63 18.94 -16.50
CA VAL A 307 -4.34 19.62 -16.56
C VAL A 307 -4.27 20.69 -15.47
N GLU A 308 -5.30 21.52 -15.30
CA GLU A 308 -5.37 22.53 -14.23
C GLU A 308 -5.24 21.90 -12.84
N GLU A 309 -6.03 20.86 -12.55
CA GLU A 309 -5.98 20.21 -11.24
C GLU A 309 -4.63 19.52 -11.00
N ALA A 310 -4.02 18.95 -12.04
CA ALA A 310 -2.67 18.40 -11.95
C ALA A 310 -1.64 19.47 -11.54
N PHE A 311 -1.68 20.67 -12.14
CA PHE A 311 -0.83 21.78 -11.73
C PHE A 311 -1.11 22.23 -10.29
N ARG A 312 -2.39 22.36 -9.89
CA ARG A 312 -2.77 22.72 -8.52
C ARG A 312 -2.22 21.73 -7.48
N ILE A 313 -2.23 20.43 -7.81
CA ILE A 313 -1.70 19.38 -6.95
C ILE A 313 -0.18 19.48 -6.86
N ILE A 314 0.52 19.61 -7.99
CA ILE A 314 1.98 19.75 -8.03
C ILE A 314 2.46 20.98 -7.23
N LEU A 315 1.84 22.13 -7.44
CA LEU A 315 2.24 23.40 -6.83
C LEU A 315 2.01 23.50 -5.31
N ARG A 316 1.31 22.54 -4.72
CA ARG A 316 1.19 22.46 -3.25
C ARG A 316 2.44 21.89 -2.59
N ASP A 317 3.28 21.22 -3.33
CA ASP A 317 4.53 20.70 -2.78
C ASP A 317 5.61 21.80 -2.79
N PRO A 318 6.00 22.32 -1.63
CA PRO A 318 7.00 23.39 -1.55
C PRO A 318 8.41 22.94 -1.94
N ALA A 319 8.64 21.63 -2.08
CA ALA A 319 9.91 21.09 -2.54
C ALA A 319 10.07 21.15 -4.06
N VAL A 320 9.01 21.46 -4.81
CA VAL A 320 9.05 21.52 -6.27
C VAL A 320 9.70 22.82 -6.72
N GLU A 321 10.83 22.69 -7.40
CA GLU A 321 11.65 23.78 -7.95
C GLU A 321 11.48 23.94 -9.47
N ALA A 322 11.02 22.89 -10.17
CA ALA A 322 10.72 22.93 -11.61
C ALA A 322 9.61 21.94 -11.96
N ILE A 323 8.88 22.22 -13.05
CA ILE A 323 7.83 21.33 -13.57
C ILE A 323 8.16 20.98 -15.02
N LEU A 324 8.23 19.68 -15.32
CA LEU A 324 8.38 19.14 -16.67
C LEU A 324 7.08 18.52 -17.15
N VAL A 325 6.43 19.16 -18.12
CA VAL A 325 5.31 18.61 -18.87
C VAL A 325 5.85 17.92 -20.12
N ASN A 326 5.70 16.60 -20.20
CA ASN A 326 6.18 15.80 -21.32
C ASN A 326 5.03 15.02 -21.95
N ILE A 327 4.55 15.52 -23.09
CA ILE A 327 3.39 14.97 -23.80
C ILE A 327 3.84 14.37 -25.13
N PHE A 328 3.47 13.13 -25.34
CA PHE A 328 3.60 12.47 -26.63
C PHE A 328 2.21 12.23 -27.22
N GLY A 329 1.84 13.03 -28.23
CA GLY A 329 0.53 13.02 -28.88
C GLY A 329 0.40 11.84 -29.84
N GLY A 330 -0.42 10.88 -29.46
CA GLY A 330 -1.01 9.91 -30.36
C GLY A 330 -2.51 10.19 -30.45
N ILE A 331 -3.29 9.60 -29.53
CA ILE A 331 -4.71 9.91 -29.33
C ILE A 331 -4.87 11.29 -28.69
N VAL A 332 -4.00 11.62 -27.75
CA VAL A 332 -3.93 12.96 -27.12
C VAL A 332 -3.45 13.97 -28.13
N ARG A 333 -4.15 15.10 -28.24
CA ARG A 333 -3.77 16.21 -29.09
C ARG A 333 -2.97 17.23 -28.30
N CYS A 334 -1.78 17.57 -28.78
CA CYS A 334 -0.88 18.52 -28.14
C CYS A 334 -1.47 19.92 -28.01
N ASP A 335 -2.24 20.38 -29.00
CA ASP A 335 -2.94 21.68 -28.98
C ASP A 335 -3.96 21.77 -27.82
N ARG A 336 -4.67 20.69 -27.49
CA ARG A 336 -5.62 20.67 -26.38
C ARG A 336 -4.89 20.70 -25.02
N VAL A 337 -3.78 19.99 -24.91
CA VAL A 337 -2.96 20.02 -23.69
C VAL A 337 -2.33 21.39 -23.52
N ALA A 338 -1.80 21.98 -24.60
CA ALA A 338 -1.24 23.32 -24.58
C ALA A 338 -2.29 24.36 -24.13
N GLN A 339 -3.51 24.31 -24.66
CA GLN A 339 -4.61 25.17 -24.21
C GLN A 339 -4.90 24.94 -22.71
N GLY A 340 -4.95 23.68 -22.25
CA GLY A 340 -5.15 23.37 -20.84
C GLY A 340 -4.04 23.93 -19.94
N ILE A 341 -2.79 23.95 -20.39
CA ILE A 341 -1.67 24.58 -19.67
C ILE A 341 -1.86 26.09 -19.57
N VAL A 342 -2.21 26.73 -20.68
CA VAL A 342 -2.47 28.19 -20.74
C VAL A 342 -3.63 28.56 -19.83
N ASP A 343 -4.75 27.83 -19.91
CA ASP A 343 -5.93 28.04 -19.07
C ASP A 343 -5.59 27.85 -17.58
N ALA A 344 -4.88 26.78 -17.24
CA ALA A 344 -4.42 26.50 -15.87
C ALA A 344 -3.54 27.64 -15.32
N TYR A 345 -2.60 28.12 -16.12
CA TYR A 345 -1.72 29.22 -15.71
C TYR A 345 -2.52 30.50 -15.42
N HIS A 346 -3.47 30.86 -16.29
CA HIS A 346 -4.33 32.03 -16.08
C HIS A 346 -5.26 31.89 -14.87
N ASN A 347 -5.82 30.68 -14.65
CA ASN A 347 -6.75 30.41 -13.54
C ASN A 347 -6.03 30.32 -12.17
N ILE A 348 -4.80 29.80 -12.14
CA ILE A 348 -4.00 29.68 -10.92
C ILE A 348 -3.40 31.05 -10.55
N GLY A 349 -3.11 31.88 -11.54
CA GLY A 349 -2.42 33.16 -11.38
C GLY A 349 -0.91 33.02 -11.50
N ASN A 350 -0.15 33.73 -10.62
CA ASN A 350 1.30 33.72 -10.70
C ASN A 350 1.85 32.33 -10.33
N ILE A 351 2.57 31.69 -11.25
CA ILE A 351 3.34 30.46 -11.02
C ILE A 351 4.83 30.86 -11.07
N ASP A 352 5.45 30.86 -9.89
CA ASP A 352 6.86 31.26 -9.74
C ASP A 352 7.83 30.13 -10.12
N VAL A 353 7.33 28.89 -10.20
CA VAL A 353 8.13 27.71 -10.55
C VAL A 353 8.28 27.65 -12.08
N PRO A 354 9.53 27.50 -12.61
CA PRO A 354 9.74 27.36 -14.05
C PRO A 354 9.05 26.11 -14.61
N ILE A 355 8.38 26.28 -15.74
CA ILE A 355 7.68 25.20 -16.43
C ILE A 355 8.40 24.91 -17.75
N ILE A 356 8.73 23.65 -17.97
CA ILE A 356 9.29 23.13 -19.21
C ILE A 356 8.19 22.31 -19.88
N VAL A 357 7.87 22.61 -21.14
CA VAL A 357 6.83 21.91 -21.91
C VAL A 357 7.43 21.29 -23.14
N ARG A 358 7.42 19.98 -23.19
CA ARG A 358 7.77 19.21 -24.38
C ARG A 358 6.49 18.62 -24.98
N LEU A 359 6.22 19.02 -26.24
CA LEU A 359 5.08 18.51 -27.01
C LEU A 359 5.59 17.84 -28.28
N GLN A 360 5.21 16.57 -28.49
CA GLN A 360 5.57 15.82 -29.69
C GLN A 360 4.36 14.98 -30.16
N GLY A 361 4.20 14.82 -31.47
CA GLY A 361 3.13 14.04 -32.09
C GLY A 361 1.99 14.89 -32.63
N THR A 362 0.75 14.43 -32.49
CA THR A 362 -0.45 15.04 -33.09
C THR A 362 -0.63 16.49 -32.65
N ASN A 363 -0.62 17.44 -33.63
CA ASN A 363 -0.76 18.90 -33.41
C ASN A 363 0.32 19.50 -32.51
N ALA A 364 1.56 18.97 -32.56
CA ALA A 364 2.65 19.47 -31.71
C ALA A 364 3.09 20.88 -32.08
N ALA A 365 3.09 21.23 -33.40
CA ALA A 365 3.44 22.56 -33.87
C ALA A 365 2.41 23.60 -33.43
N GLU A 366 1.12 23.29 -33.54
CA GLU A 366 0.02 24.15 -33.07
C GLU A 366 0.05 24.30 -31.55
N GLY A 367 0.32 23.23 -30.82
CA GLY A 367 0.46 23.27 -29.36
C GLY A 367 1.64 24.13 -28.92
N LYS A 368 2.80 24.00 -29.59
CA LYS A 368 3.97 24.87 -29.33
C LYS A 368 3.66 26.34 -29.60
N ALA A 369 3.02 26.67 -30.73
CA ALA A 369 2.63 28.02 -31.06
C ALA A 369 1.71 28.64 -29.98
N LEU A 370 0.71 27.89 -29.49
CA LEU A 370 -0.17 28.33 -28.41
C LEU A 370 0.63 28.67 -27.12
N ILE A 371 1.61 27.87 -26.76
CA ILE A 371 2.47 28.12 -25.58
C ILE A 371 3.33 29.37 -25.81
N ASP A 372 4.01 29.48 -26.97
CA ASP A 372 4.91 30.58 -27.30
C ASP A 372 4.17 31.94 -27.42
N GLU A 373 2.94 31.96 -27.95
CA GLU A 373 2.10 33.14 -28.11
C GLU A 373 1.37 33.55 -26.81
N SER A 374 1.27 32.66 -25.85
CA SER A 374 0.57 32.90 -24.56
C SER A 374 1.21 33.98 -23.69
N GLY A 375 2.48 34.30 -23.92
CA GLY A 375 3.26 35.23 -23.08
C GLY A 375 3.64 34.69 -21.71
N LEU A 376 3.42 33.38 -21.47
CA LEU A 376 3.75 32.71 -20.22
C LEU A 376 5.26 32.48 -20.11
N LYS A 377 5.78 32.45 -18.87
CA LYS A 377 7.17 32.08 -18.59
C LYS A 377 7.35 30.56 -18.63
N VAL A 378 7.27 30.01 -19.84
CA VAL A 378 7.35 28.57 -20.11
C VAL A 378 8.48 28.32 -21.12
N HIS A 379 9.30 27.32 -20.84
CA HIS A 379 10.34 26.85 -21.75
C HIS A 379 9.76 25.74 -22.65
N SER A 380 9.70 25.96 -23.95
CA SER A 380 9.18 24.96 -24.88
C SER A 380 10.30 24.12 -25.49
N ALA A 381 10.10 22.82 -25.59
CA ALA A 381 10.99 21.85 -26.23
C ALA A 381 10.24 20.92 -27.19
N ILE A 382 10.94 20.39 -28.17
CA ILE A 382 10.43 19.34 -29.09
C ILE A 382 11.16 18.04 -28.83
N LEU A 383 12.48 18.07 -28.75
CA LEU A 383 13.31 16.90 -28.50
C LEU A 383 13.41 16.60 -27.01
N LEU A 384 13.65 15.33 -26.70
CA LEU A 384 13.79 14.89 -25.31
C LEU A 384 15.08 15.46 -24.69
N GLU A 385 16.14 15.53 -25.49
CA GLU A 385 17.46 16.10 -25.10
C GLU A 385 17.32 17.57 -24.74
N GLU A 386 16.55 18.37 -25.53
CA GLU A 386 16.29 19.78 -25.24
C GLU A 386 15.57 19.95 -23.88
N ALA A 387 14.58 19.10 -23.60
CA ALA A 387 13.87 19.11 -22.32
C ALA A 387 14.82 18.76 -21.16
N ALA A 388 15.73 17.82 -21.35
CA ALA A 388 16.73 17.43 -20.37
C ALA A 388 17.70 18.57 -20.05
N GLU A 389 18.20 19.26 -21.08
CA GLU A 389 19.08 20.42 -20.94
C GLU A 389 18.39 21.58 -20.21
N LEU A 390 17.10 21.84 -20.53
CA LEU A 390 16.31 22.86 -19.85
C LEU A 390 16.09 22.51 -18.37
N VAL A 391 15.84 21.26 -18.01
CA VAL A 391 15.77 20.83 -16.60
C VAL A 391 17.07 21.13 -15.88
N ASN A 392 18.20 20.78 -16.46
CA ASN A 392 19.51 21.08 -15.88
C ASN A 392 19.74 22.60 -15.72
N THR A 393 19.33 23.39 -16.74
CA THR A 393 19.52 24.84 -16.74
C THR A 393 18.70 25.55 -15.67
N VAL A 394 17.45 25.14 -15.44
CA VAL A 394 16.57 25.79 -14.45
C VAL A 394 16.87 25.41 -13.00
N LEU A 395 17.65 24.35 -12.78
CA LEU A 395 18.08 23.90 -11.46
C LEU A 395 19.44 24.49 -11.02
N GLN A 396 20.18 25.15 -11.93
CA GLN A 396 21.42 25.85 -11.64
C GLN A 396 21.17 27.28 -11.16
#